data_8cbb5f0f8888ff6188273c73b0942db3
#
_entry.id   8cbb5f0f8888ff6188273c73b0942db3
#
_cell.length_a   1.000
_cell.length_b   1.000
_cell.length_c   1.000
_cell.angle_alpha   90.00
_cell.angle_beta   90.00
_cell.angle_gamma   90.00
#
_symmetry.space_group_name_H-M   'P 1'
#
loop_
_entity.id
_entity.type
_entity.pdbx_description
1 polymer ?
#
loop_
_entity_poly.entity_id
_entity_poly.type
_entity_poly.pdbx_seq_one_letter_code
_entity_poly.pdbx_strand_id
1 'polypeptide(L)'
;DIRNMGGLWKRMPITWITFLLANLALIGTPFFSGYFSKDSIIMAVEASNLPAAGFAEFAVLAGVFVTAFYSFRVYFLVFHGKENFHHKPFPGEHDHHDDDHGHGHAHEPHESPWVVTVPLVLLAIPSVVIGFLTVGPLLFGDFLKSAIFVDAAKHPAMAELASHFHGATAMALHGFQAAPFWLALAGVITAYVFYMVAPQIPATLAKVLRPLIVIGENKYYLDWFNEKVLAAGARLLGRIFWKVGDVAIIDGLIVNGSAKVVGLIGSLTRLFQTGYLYHYALVMILGVLAFMTWFVFLQH
;
A
#
# COMPACT_ATOMS: atom_id res chain seq x y z
N ASP A 1 -3.31 19.81 2.60
CA ASP A 1 -3.70 19.65 4.01
C ASP A 1 -5.13 20.17 4.21
N ILE A 2 -6.00 19.36 4.77
CA ILE A 2 -7.43 19.67 5.02
C ILE A 2 -7.63 20.93 5.87
N ARG A 3 -6.66 21.28 6.71
CA ARG A 3 -6.70 22.49 7.55
C ARG A 3 -6.56 23.80 6.76
N ASN A 4 -6.04 23.69 5.54
CA ASN A 4 -5.83 24.81 4.61
C ASN A 4 -6.91 24.85 3.51
N MET A 5 -7.94 24.04 3.63
CA MET A 5 -9.05 23.95 2.68
C MET A 5 -10.33 24.56 3.28
N GLY A 6 -11.40 24.57 2.56
CA GLY A 6 -12.72 25.03 2.99
C GLY A 6 -13.42 25.79 1.90
N GLY A 7 -14.75 25.72 1.84
CA GLY A 7 -15.58 26.46 0.89
C GLY A 7 -15.40 26.10 -0.58
N LEU A 8 -14.75 24.98 -0.91
CA LEU A 8 -14.34 24.64 -2.27
C LEU A 8 -15.50 24.22 -3.20
N TRP A 9 -16.69 23.95 -2.68
CA TRP A 9 -17.82 23.48 -3.48
C TRP A 9 -18.22 24.42 -4.62
N LYS A 10 -18.07 25.75 -4.44
CA LYS A 10 -18.34 26.75 -5.48
C LYS A 10 -17.24 26.85 -6.53
N ARG A 11 -16.01 26.57 -6.13
CA ARG A 11 -14.81 26.72 -6.97
C ARG A 11 -14.50 25.45 -7.77
N MET A 12 -14.88 24.29 -7.22
CA MET A 12 -14.62 22.97 -7.79
C MET A 12 -15.91 22.12 -7.81
N PRO A 13 -16.94 22.49 -8.58
CA PRO A 13 -18.24 21.82 -8.54
C PRO A 13 -18.21 20.39 -9.07
N ILE A 14 -17.40 20.09 -10.08
CA ILE A 14 -17.30 18.73 -10.63
C ILE A 14 -16.64 17.82 -9.60
N THR A 15 -15.51 18.26 -9.05
CA THR A 15 -14.79 17.54 -7.98
C THR A 15 -15.69 17.36 -6.75
N TRP A 16 -16.45 18.37 -6.37
CA TRP A 16 -17.40 18.30 -5.25
C TRP A 16 -18.46 17.24 -5.44
N ILE A 17 -19.14 17.21 -6.61
CA ILE A 17 -20.21 16.25 -6.89
C ILE A 17 -19.64 14.83 -6.98
N THR A 18 -18.56 14.64 -7.71
CA THR A 18 -17.95 13.30 -7.87
C THR A 18 -17.43 12.75 -6.54
N PHE A 19 -16.88 13.62 -5.68
CA PHE A 19 -16.48 13.26 -4.32
C PHE A 19 -17.68 12.89 -3.43
N LEU A 20 -18.80 13.60 -3.55
CA LEU A 20 -20.05 13.26 -2.84
C LEU A 20 -20.56 11.89 -3.27
N LEU A 21 -20.64 11.62 -4.58
CA LEU A 21 -21.10 10.33 -5.10
C LEU A 21 -20.18 9.18 -4.63
N ALA A 22 -18.87 9.39 -4.65
CA ALA A 22 -17.91 8.43 -4.14
C ALA A 22 -18.10 8.17 -2.63
N ASN A 23 -18.33 9.21 -1.83
CA ASN A 23 -18.61 9.05 -0.40
C ASN A 23 -19.92 8.31 -0.13
N LEU A 24 -20.97 8.61 -0.87
CA LEU A 24 -22.25 7.91 -0.74
C LEU A 24 -22.10 6.42 -1.10
N ALA A 25 -21.31 6.10 -2.13
CA ALA A 25 -20.97 4.72 -2.45
C ALA A 25 -20.11 4.08 -1.34
N LEU A 26 -19.13 4.82 -0.81
CA LEU A 26 -18.21 4.33 0.24
C LEU A 26 -18.93 4.00 1.54
N ILE A 27 -19.88 4.80 1.98
CA ILE A 27 -20.63 4.55 3.22
C ILE A 27 -21.70 3.46 3.06
N GLY A 28 -21.96 3.00 1.83
CA GLY A 28 -22.96 1.97 1.55
C GLY A 28 -24.38 2.52 1.52
N THR A 29 -24.60 3.69 0.91
CA THR A 29 -25.95 4.22 0.70
C THR A 29 -26.74 3.31 -0.25
N PRO A 30 -28.00 2.92 0.08
CA PRO A 30 -28.81 2.10 -0.81
C PRO A 30 -28.85 2.64 -2.24
N PHE A 31 -28.90 1.75 -3.22
CA PHE A 31 -28.78 1.98 -4.67
C PHE A 31 -27.36 2.26 -5.18
N PHE A 32 -26.41 2.65 -4.36
CA PHE A 32 -25.00 2.79 -4.77
C PHE A 32 -24.28 1.44 -4.78
N SER A 33 -23.26 1.31 -5.64
CA SER A 33 -22.54 0.03 -5.80
C SER A 33 -21.89 -0.46 -4.50
N GLY A 34 -21.38 0.44 -3.68
CA GLY A 34 -20.82 0.09 -2.36
C GLY A 34 -21.81 -0.51 -1.39
N TYR A 35 -23.09 -0.19 -1.50
CA TYR A 35 -24.15 -0.80 -0.72
C TYR A 35 -24.23 -2.31 -0.97
N PHE A 36 -24.37 -2.71 -2.24
CA PHE A 36 -24.56 -4.12 -2.60
C PHE A 36 -23.44 -5.03 -2.11
N SER A 37 -22.20 -4.57 -2.16
CA SER A 37 -21.06 -5.35 -1.66
C SER A 37 -21.00 -5.37 -0.13
N LYS A 38 -21.15 -4.23 0.52
CA LYS A 38 -21.04 -4.15 1.98
C LYS A 38 -22.19 -4.84 2.70
N ASP A 39 -23.40 -4.62 2.25
CA ASP A 39 -24.59 -5.24 2.84
C ASP A 39 -24.52 -6.77 2.72
N SER A 40 -24.10 -7.30 1.57
CA SER A 40 -23.88 -8.74 1.40
C SER A 40 -22.81 -9.29 2.35
N ILE A 41 -21.74 -8.55 2.63
CA ILE A 41 -20.72 -8.97 3.61
C ILE A 41 -21.30 -8.95 5.02
N ILE A 42 -22.04 -7.91 5.40
CA ILE A 42 -22.68 -7.79 6.71
C ILE A 42 -23.65 -8.94 6.95
N MET A 43 -24.54 -9.20 5.98
CA MET A 43 -25.49 -10.31 6.03
C MET A 43 -24.77 -11.67 6.12
N ALA A 44 -23.66 -11.86 5.39
CA ALA A 44 -22.89 -13.09 5.46
C ALA A 44 -22.22 -13.29 6.83
N VAL A 45 -21.80 -12.22 7.49
CA VAL A 45 -21.25 -12.27 8.85
C VAL A 45 -22.36 -12.59 9.87
N GLU A 46 -23.53 -11.98 9.73
CA GLU A 46 -24.70 -12.23 10.57
C GLU A 46 -25.17 -13.68 10.46
N ALA A 47 -25.22 -14.23 9.24
CA ALA A 47 -25.57 -15.63 8.98
C ALA A 47 -24.47 -16.65 9.35
N SER A 48 -23.32 -16.18 9.86
CA SER A 48 -22.18 -17.04 10.15
C SER A 48 -22.28 -17.69 11.53
N ASN A 49 -22.08 -19.01 11.58
CA ASN A 49 -22.01 -19.79 12.83
C ASN A 49 -20.56 -20.02 13.32
N LEU A 50 -19.59 -19.29 12.80
CA LEU A 50 -18.19 -19.46 13.19
C LEU A 50 -17.90 -18.89 14.59
N PRO A 51 -16.90 -19.45 15.31
CA PRO A 51 -16.42 -18.84 16.54
C PRO A 51 -16.01 -17.38 16.28
N ALA A 52 -16.41 -16.46 17.14
CA ALA A 52 -16.20 -15.02 17.01
C ALA A 52 -17.05 -14.29 15.95
N ALA A 53 -18.08 -14.91 15.35
CA ALA A 53 -19.00 -14.24 14.43
C ALA A 53 -19.64 -12.99 15.06
N GLY A 54 -20.08 -13.05 16.32
CA GLY A 54 -20.66 -11.89 17.01
C GLY A 54 -19.66 -10.73 17.22
N PHE A 55 -18.38 -11.01 17.43
CA PHE A 55 -17.35 -9.96 17.45
C PHE A 55 -17.14 -9.35 16.05
N ALA A 56 -17.14 -10.18 15.03
CA ALA A 56 -17.02 -9.71 13.64
C ALA A 56 -18.21 -8.83 13.24
N GLU A 57 -19.43 -9.24 13.59
CA GLU A 57 -20.66 -8.45 13.36
C GLU A 57 -20.59 -7.09 14.06
N PHE A 58 -20.25 -7.07 15.35
CA PHE A 58 -20.05 -5.81 16.07
C PHE A 58 -18.99 -4.93 15.41
N ALA A 59 -17.84 -5.49 15.02
CA ALA A 59 -16.75 -4.74 14.42
C ALA A 59 -17.14 -4.16 13.05
N VAL A 60 -17.88 -4.92 12.24
CA VAL A 60 -18.36 -4.47 10.93
C VAL A 60 -19.39 -3.36 11.09
N LEU A 61 -20.38 -3.51 11.97
CA LEU A 61 -21.39 -2.49 12.24
C LEU A 61 -20.78 -1.21 12.82
N ALA A 62 -19.86 -1.32 13.79
CA ALA A 62 -19.10 -0.18 14.29
C ALA A 62 -18.30 0.49 13.18
N GLY A 63 -17.70 -0.31 12.30
CA GLY A 63 -16.98 0.14 11.12
C GLY A 63 -17.84 0.97 10.15
N VAL A 64 -19.11 0.65 10.00
CA VAL A 64 -20.05 1.43 9.16
C VAL A 64 -20.20 2.86 9.69
N PHE A 65 -20.44 3.00 11.00
CA PHE A 65 -20.54 4.33 11.65
C PHE A 65 -19.22 5.13 11.51
N VAL A 66 -18.09 4.51 11.83
CA VAL A 66 -16.77 5.16 11.78
C VAL A 66 -16.44 5.57 10.36
N THR A 67 -16.73 4.72 9.37
CA THR A 67 -16.48 5.01 7.94
C THR A 67 -17.29 6.22 7.48
N ALA A 68 -18.57 6.26 7.80
CA ALA A 68 -19.43 7.40 7.49
C ALA A 68 -18.95 8.69 8.16
N PHE A 69 -18.58 8.60 9.44
CA PHE A 69 -18.08 9.74 10.19
C PHE A 69 -16.80 10.34 9.58
N TYR A 70 -15.74 9.54 9.36
CA TYR A 70 -14.49 10.10 8.85
C TYR A 70 -14.59 10.57 7.39
N SER A 71 -15.38 9.89 6.55
CA SER A 71 -15.58 10.25 5.16
C SER A 71 -16.29 11.60 5.04
N PHE A 72 -17.37 11.78 5.79
CA PHE A 72 -18.09 13.05 5.80
C PHE A 72 -17.39 14.16 6.60
N ARG A 73 -16.51 13.83 7.54
CA ARG A 73 -15.59 14.81 8.12
C ARG A 73 -14.74 15.48 7.03
N VAL A 74 -14.14 14.68 6.16
CA VAL A 74 -13.34 15.22 5.02
C VAL A 74 -14.23 16.05 4.10
N TYR A 75 -15.38 15.52 3.72
CA TYR A 75 -16.33 16.20 2.85
C TYR A 75 -16.74 17.57 3.38
N PHE A 76 -17.18 17.65 4.63
CA PHE A 76 -17.62 18.92 5.22
C PHE A 76 -16.48 19.93 5.37
N LEU A 77 -15.32 19.50 5.85
CA LEU A 77 -14.19 20.40 6.05
C LEU A 77 -13.64 20.96 4.74
N VAL A 78 -13.55 20.13 3.70
CA VAL A 78 -12.99 20.53 2.40
C VAL A 78 -13.97 21.42 1.62
N PHE A 79 -15.23 21.03 1.54
CA PHE A 79 -16.18 21.68 0.62
C PHE A 79 -17.07 22.71 1.30
N HIS A 80 -17.42 22.54 2.57
CA HIS A 80 -18.40 23.38 3.27
C HIS A 80 -17.82 24.14 4.47
N GLY A 81 -16.57 23.84 4.88
CA GLY A 81 -15.89 24.55 5.95
C GLY A 81 -15.58 26.01 5.59
N LYS A 82 -15.07 26.75 6.57
CA LYS A 82 -14.58 28.13 6.35
C LYS A 82 -13.36 28.11 5.42
N GLU A 83 -13.31 29.07 4.49
CA GLU A 83 -12.17 29.22 3.56
C GLU A 83 -10.90 29.56 4.33
N ASN A 84 -9.87 28.72 4.20
CA ASN A 84 -8.59 28.85 4.90
C ASN A 84 -7.37 28.86 3.94
N PHE A 85 -7.59 28.91 2.64
CA PHE A 85 -6.52 28.80 1.63
C PHE A 85 -5.85 30.15 1.29
N HIS A 86 -6.40 31.27 1.75
CA HIS A 86 -5.90 32.61 1.39
C HIS A 86 -4.56 33.01 2.06
N HIS A 87 -4.12 32.30 3.09
CA HIS A 87 -3.03 32.75 3.95
C HIS A 87 -1.86 31.76 4.11
N LYS A 88 -1.80 30.71 3.30
CA LYS A 88 -0.75 29.71 3.45
C LYS A 88 -0.14 29.33 2.09
N PRO A 89 1.20 29.29 1.98
CA PRO A 89 1.87 28.79 0.79
C PRO A 89 1.50 27.30 0.59
N PHE A 90 1.45 26.87 -0.66
CA PHE A 90 1.27 25.44 -0.98
C PHE A 90 2.42 24.63 -0.38
N PRO A 91 2.17 23.40 0.14
CA PRO A 91 3.23 22.49 0.53
C PRO A 91 4.13 22.19 -0.68
N GLY A 92 5.38 22.66 -0.64
CA GLY A 92 6.34 22.51 -1.74
C GLY A 92 6.78 23.82 -2.41
N GLU A 93 6.13 24.93 -2.14
CA GLU A 93 6.67 26.24 -2.44
C GLU A 93 7.76 26.55 -1.41
N HIS A 94 9.01 26.21 -1.74
CA HIS A 94 10.18 26.71 -1.02
C HIS A 94 10.29 28.20 -1.32
N ASP A 95 10.41 29.02 -0.28
CA ASP A 95 10.83 30.40 -0.37
C ASP A 95 12.16 30.46 -1.15
N HIS A 96 12.10 30.56 -2.45
CA HIS A 96 13.20 31.12 -3.19
C HIS A 96 13.18 32.62 -2.90
N HIS A 97 14.05 33.03 -2.00
CA HIS A 97 14.45 34.42 -1.85
C HIS A 97 15.12 34.87 -3.16
N ASP A 98 14.35 35.17 -4.15
CA ASP A 98 14.74 36.04 -5.24
C ASP A 98 14.01 37.36 -5.02
N ASP A 99 14.78 38.38 -4.76
CA ASP A 99 14.37 39.77 -4.62
C ASP A 99 13.75 40.32 -5.92
N ASP A 100 12.54 39.86 -6.24
CA ASP A 100 11.75 40.51 -7.27
C ASP A 100 10.35 40.82 -6.71
N HIS A 101 10.01 42.12 -6.69
CA HIS A 101 8.77 42.67 -6.18
C HIS A 101 7.56 42.29 -7.06
N GLY A 102 7.32 41.01 -7.22
CA GLY A 102 6.11 40.46 -7.80
C GLY A 102 5.15 40.08 -6.69
N HIS A 103 4.02 40.76 -6.59
CA HIS A 103 2.88 40.33 -5.77
C HIS A 103 2.51 38.90 -6.10
N GLY A 104 2.96 37.94 -5.29
CA GLY A 104 2.55 36.55 -5.35
C GLY A 104 1.05 36.49 -5.09
N HIS A 105 0.24 36.54 -6.14
CA HIS A 105 -1.17 36.26 -6.04
C HIS A 105 -1.31 34.83 -5.56
N ALA A 106 -1.76 34.65 -4.31
CA ALA A 106 -2.19 33.35 -3.83
C ALA A 106 -3.12 32.76 -4.89
N HIS A 107 -2.69 31.67 -5.52
CA HIS A 107 -3.42 31.06 -6.62
C HIS A 107 -4.78 30.59 -6.07
N GLU A 108 -5.86 31.24 -6.46
CA GLU A 108 -7.20 30.84 -6.03
C GLU A 108 -7.48 29.43 -6.51
N PRO A 109 -7.98 28.53 -5.63
CA PRO A 109 -8.40 27.21 -6.04
C PRO A 109 -9.44 27.29 -7.16
N HIS A 110 -9.22 26.54 -8.22
CA HIS A 110 -10.15 26.41 -9.35
C HIS A 110 -10.34 24.94 -9.70
N GLU A 111 -11.34 24.65 -10.52
CA GLU A 111 -11.61 23.28 -10.97
C GLU A 111 -10.39 22.70 -11.71
N SER A 112 -10.15 21.42 -11.48
CA SER A 112 -9.07 20.70 -12.13
C SER A 112 -9.28 20.62 -13.65
N PRO A 113 -8.20 20.56 -14.45
CA PRO A 113 -8.32 20.46 -15.91
C PRO A 113 -9.05 19.18 -16.32
N TRP A 114 -9.59 19.16 -17.54
CA TRP A 114 -10.40 18.05 -18.05
C TRP A 114 -9.71 16.68 -17.99
N VAL A 115 -8.39 16.64 -18.07
CA VAL A 115 -7.58 15.41 -17.90
C VAL A 115 -7.82 14.73 -16.54
N VAL A 116 -8.19 15.51 -15.51
CA VAL A 116 -8.50 15.01 -14.16
C VAL A 116 -10.03 14.83 -14.00
N THR A 117 -10.83 15.79 -14.46
CA THR A 117 -12.28 15.76 -14.23
C THR A 117 -12.99 14.66 -15.04
N VAL A 118 -12.52 14.35 -16.27
CA VAL A 118 -13.08 13.26 -17.07
C VAL A 118 -12.95 11.91 -16.39
N PRO A 119 -11.76 11.47 -15.93
CA PRO A 119 -11.63 10.24 -15.14
C PRO A 119 -12.50 10.22 -13.88
N LEU A 120 -12.63 11.35 -13.16
CA LEU A 120 -13.48 11.42 -11.97
C LEU A 120 -14.95 11.15 -12.32
N VAL A 121 -15.47 11.74 -13.40
CA VAL A 121 -16.83 11.51 -13.87
C VAL A 121 -17.01 10.06 -14.34
N LEU A 122 -16.06 9.54 -15.11
CA LEU A 122 -16.09 8.15 -15.59
C LEU A 122 -16.07 7.14 -14.44
N LEU A 123 -15.44 7.43 -13.31
CA LEU A 123 -15.45 6.60 -12.10
C LEU A 123 -16.72 6.79 -11.27
N ALA A 124 -17.28 8.00 -11.24
CA ALA A 124 -18.50 8.29 -10.50
C ALA A 124 -19.72 7.55 -11.05
N ILE A 125 -19.82 7.40 -12.38
CA ILE A 125 -20.93 6.67 -13.02
C ILE A 125 -21.02 5.22 -12.56
N PRO A 126 -19.96 4.37 -12.67
CA PRO A 126 -20.00 3.00 -12.17
C PRO A 126 -20.20 2.93 -10.65
N SER A 127 -19.67 3.89 -9.88
CA SER A 127 -19.88 3.95 -8.43
C SER A 127 -21.35 4.05 -8.03
N VAL A 128 -22.18 4.56 -8.90
CA VAL A 128 -23.65 4.58 -8.70
C VAL A 128 -24.29 3.31 -9.27
N VAL A 129 -23.95 2.90 -10.50
CA VAL A 129 -24.79 1.99 -11.28
C VAL A 129 -24.33 0.54 -11.26
N ILE A 130 -23.00 0.27 -11.19
CA ILE A 130 -22.46 -1.06 -11.46
C ILE A 130 -22.94 -2.11 -10.47
N GLY A 131 -23.03 -1.77 -9.18
CA GLY A 131 -23.48 -2.71 -8.15
C GLY A 131 -24.92 -3.19 -8.37
N PHE A 132 -25.80 -2.26 -8.76
CA PHE A 132 -27.18 -2.59 -9.09
C PHE A 132 -27.31 -3.57 -10.27
N LEU A 133 -26.48 -3.37 -11.30
CA LEU A 133 -26.50 -4.21 -12.50
C LEU A 133 -25.85 -5.58 -12.28
N THR A 134 -24.84 -5.65 -11.42
CA THR A 134 -23.97 -6.82 -11.34
C THR A 134 -24.18 -7.70 -10.10
N VAL A 135 -24.89 -7.22 -9.06
CA VAL A 135 -25.09 -8.00 -7.83
C VAL A 135 -25.72 -9.38 -8.10
N GLY A 136 -26.76 -9.42 -8.93
CA GLY A 136 -27.41 -10.70 -9.29
C GLY A 136 -26.47 -11.67 -10.00
N PRO A 137 -25.92 -11.33 -11.17
CA PRO A 137 -25.02 -12.20 -11.91
C PRO A 137 -23.74 -12.60 -11.15
N LEU A 138 -23.15 -11.69 -10.35
CA LEU A 138 -21.88 -11.96 -9.67
C LEU A 138 -22.02 -12.78 -8.40
N LEU A 139 -22.98 -12.44 -7.52
CA LEU A 139 -23.12 -13.09 -6.22
C LEU A 139 -24.08 -14.31 -6.27
N PHE A 140 -25.16 -14.21 -7.03
CA PHE A 140 -26.22 -15.22 -7.03
C PHE A 140 -26.36 -15.95 -8.36
N GLY A 141 -25.63 -15.51 -9.38
CA GLY A 141 -25.60 -16.13 -10.71
C GLY A 141 -24.40 -17.04 -10.94
N ASP A 142 -24.20 -17.40 -12.20
CA ASP A 142 -23.19 -18.38 -12.63
C ASP A 142 -21.86 -17.74 -13.09
N PHE A 143 -21.75 -16.42 -13.05
CA PHE A 143 -20.60 -15.72 -13.61
C PHE A 143 -19.26 -16.17 -13.01
N LEU A 144 -19.23 -16.41 -11.71
CA LEU A 144 -18.00 -16.81 -10.98
C LEU A 144 -17.92 -18.32 -10.72
N LYS A 145 -18.91 -19.13 -11.10
CA LYS A 145 -18.95 -20.58 -10.79
C LYS A 145 -17.75 -21.37 -11.32
N SER A 146 -17.18 -20.95 -12.44
CA SER A 146 -16.00 -21.61 -13.01
C SER A 146 -14.70 -21.30 -12.27
N ALA A 147 -14.66 -20.18 -11.53
CA ALA A 147 -13.48 -19.69 -10.83
C ALA A 147 -13.57 -19.89 -9.30
N ILE A 148 -14.79 -19.82 -8.75
CA ILE A 148 -15.02 -19.89 -7.30
C ILE A 148 -16.03 -21.00 -7.03
N PHE A 149 -15.58 -22.06 -6.35
CA PHE A 149 -16.44 -23.13 -5.86
C PHE A 149 -16.83 -22.87 -4.41
N VAL A 150 -18.14 -22.79 -4.13
CA VAL A 150 -18.69 -22.66 -2.78
C VAL A 150 -19.44 -23.94 -2.44
N ASP A 151 -18.94 -24.67 -1.45
CA ASP A 151 -19.63 -25.85 -0.91
C ASP A 151 -20.75 -25.40 0.04
N ALA A 152 -21.99 -25.53 -0.39
CA ALA A 152 -23.16 -25.12 0.39
C ALA A 152 -23.27 -25.82 1.76
N ALA A 153 -22.74 -27.05 1.88
CA ALA A 153 -22.75 -27.78 3.15
C ALA A 153 -21.75 -27.18 4.19
N LYS A 154 -20.65 -26.62 3.70
CA LYS A 154 -19.63 -26.00 4.56
C LYS A 154 -19.85 -24.51 4.77
N HIS A 155 -20.52 -23.84 3.83
CA HIS A 155 -20.73 -22.40 3.80
C HIS A 155 -22.22 -22.06 3.68
N PRO A 156 -23.04 -22.29 4.71
CA PRO A 156 -24.49 -22.10 4.66
C PRO A 156 -24.91 -20.64 4.47
N ALA A 157 -24.07 -19.68 4.87
CA ALA A 157 -24.35 -18.26 4.75
C ALA A 157 -24.65 -17.82 3.30
N MET A 158 -23.99 -18.38 2.28
CA MET A 158 -24.28 -18.08 0.88
C MET A 158 -25.64 -18.59 0.42
N ALA A 159 -26.05 -19.76 0.90
CA ALA A 159 -27.38 -20.31 0.62
C ALA A 159 -28.49 -19.47 1.28
N GLU A 160 -28.26 -19.00 2.48
CA GLU A 160 -29.17 -18.12 3.22
C GLU A 160 -29.30 -16.75 2.52
N LEU A 161 -28.18 -16.12 2.14
CA LEU A 161 -28.20 -14.88 1.37
C LEU A 161 -28.99 -15.06 0.05
N ALA A 162 -28.77 -16.16 -0.66
CA ALA A 162 -29.48 -16.44 -1.90
C ALA A 162 -30.99 -16.58 -1.69
N SER A 163 -31.45 -17.16 -0.58
CA SER A 163 -32.87 -17.30 -0.25
C SER A 163 -33.56 -15.96 0.02
N HIS A 164 -32.82 -14.97 0.50
CA HIS A 164 -33.31 -13.61 0.76
C HIS A 164 -33.18 -12.66 -0.42
N PHE A 165 -32.48 -13.05 -1.49
CA PHE A 165 -32.29 -12.20 -2.64
C PHE A 165 -33.50 -12.22 -3.60
N HIS A 166 -34.29 -11.16 -3.57
CA HIS A 166 -35.47 -10.95 -4.42
C HIS A 166 -35.23 -9.90 -5.53
N GLY A 167 -33.96 -9.70 -5.89
CA GLY A 167 -33.53 -8.72 -6.89
C GLY A 167 -32.89 -7.46 -6.29
N ALA A 168 -32.10 -6.76 -7.11
CA ALA A 168 -31.33 -5.60 -6.68
C ALA A 168 -32.19 -4.48 -6.12
N THR A 169 -33.37 -4.22 -6.70
CA THR A 169 -34.32 -3.20 -6.22
C THR A 169 -34.86 -3.53 -4.85
N ALA A 170 -35.32 -4.78 -4.63
CA ALA A 170 -35.84 -5.22 -3.35
C ALA A 170 -34.78 -5.14 -2.25
N MET A 171 -33.55 -5.58 -2.56
CA MET A 171 -32.40 -5.48 -1.68
C MET A 171 -32.11 -4.03 -1.29
N ALA A 172 -32.07 -3.10 -2.25
CA ALA A 172 -31.81 -1.68 -1.98
C ALA A 172 -32.92 -1.02 -1.15
N LEU A 173 -34.19 -1.37 -1.37
CA LEU A 173 -35.31 -0.85 -0.58
C LEU A 173 -35.28 -1.39 0.85
N HIS A 174 -34.97 -2.67 1.03
CA HIS A 174 -34.80 -3.26 2.35
C HIS A 174 -33.64 -2.59 3.12
N GLY A 175 -32.59 -2.17 2.44
CA GLY A 175 -31.45 -1.47 3.02
C GLY A 175 -31.80 -0.24 3.84
N PHE A 176 -32.85 0.51 3.49
CA PHE A 176 -33.30 1.66 4.28
C PHE A 176 -33.87 1.29 5.66
N GLN A 177 -34.28 0.04 5.85
CA GLN A 177 -34.79 -0.45 7.12
C GLN A 177 -33.69 -1.12 7.96
N ALA A 178 -32.58 -1.48 7.33
CA ALA A 178 -31.48 -2.21 7.97
C ALA A 178 -30.63 -1.30 8.90
N ALA A 179 -30.11 -1.89 9.98
CA ALA A 179 -29.27 -1.19 10.95
C ALA A 179 -28.03 -0.47 10.34
N PRO A 180 -27.32 -1.02 9.34
CA PRO A 180 -26.19 -0.36 8.72
C PRO A 180 -26.52 1.02 8.13
N PHE A 181 -27.69 1.18 7.51
CA PHE A 181 -28.09 2.48 6.98
C PHE A 181 -28.24 3.55 8.06
N TRP A 182 -28.88 3.21 9.17
CA TRP A 182 -29.08 4.15 10.27
C TRP A 182 -27.78 4.47 10.99
N LEU A 183 -26.86 3.51 11.11
CA LEU A 183 -25.52 3.74 11.64
C LEU A 183 -24.69 4.65 10.72
N ALA A 184 -24.76 4.44 9.40
CA ALA A 184 -24.12 5.33 8.44
C ALA A 184 -24.68 6.76 8.54
N LEU A 185 -26.01 6.91 8.57
CA LEU A 185 -26.68 8.20 8.73
C LEU A 185 -26.27 8.89 10.04
N ALA A 186 -26.23 8.14 11.14
CA ALA A 186 -25.77 8.65 12.43
C ALA A 186 -24.31 9.14 12.35
N GLY A 187 -23.42 8.42 11.64
CA GLY A 187 -22.04 8.84 11.38
C GLY A 187 -21.97 10.16 10.61
N VAL A 188 -22.77 10.31 9.55
CA VAL A 188 -22.87 11.57 8.77
C VAL A 188 -23.36 12.73 9.64
N ILE A 189 -24.46 12.54 10.38
CA ILE A 189 -25.02 13.56 11.27
C ILE A 189 -23.99 13.96 12.33
N THR A 190 -23.31 13.00 12.94
CA THR A 190 -22.27 13.27 13.95
C THR A 190 -21.13 14.09 13.36
N ALA A 191 -20.68 13.75 12.12
CA ALA A 191 -19.67 14.54 11.44
C ALA A 191 -20.13 15.96 11.15
N TYR A 192 -21.37 16.14 10.71
CA TYR A 192 -21.96 17.48 10.49
C TYR A 192 -21.98 18.29 11.79
N VAL A 193 -22.50 17.72 12.86
CA VAL A 193 -22.60 18.41 14.16
C VAL A 193 -21.19 18.77 14.67
N PHE A 194 -20.24 17.86 14.62
CA PHE A 194 -18.89 18.09 15.17
C PHE A 194 -18.10 19.13 14.40
N TYR A 195 -18.22 19.17 13.08
CA TYR A 195 -17.36 20.01 12.26
C TYR A 195 -18.02 21.26 11.70
N MET A 196 -19.36 21.28 11.62
CA MET A 196 -20.10 22.44 11.08
C MET A 196 -20.82 23.22 12.16
N VAL A 197 -21.43 22.53 13.16
CA VAL A 197 -22.26 23.18 14.18
C VAL A 197 -21.46 23.49 15.45
N ALA A 198 -20.71 22.51 15.96
CA ALA A 198 -20.07 22.59 17.28
C ALA A 198 -18.58 22.14 17.24
N PRO A 199 -17.69 22.89 16.56
CA PRO A 199 -16.29 22.51 16.41
C PRO A 199 -15.48 22.47 17.72
N GLN A 200 -16.03 23.00 18.81
CA GLN A 200 -15.46 22.90 20.15
C GLN A 200 -15.51 21.47 20.72
N ILE A 201 -16.46 20.62 20.27
CA ILE A 201 -16.60 19.25 20.76
C ILE A 201 -15.38 18.41 20.38
N PRO A 202 -15.01 18.27 19.09
CA PRO A 202 -13.80 17.52 18.72
C PRO A 202 -12.53 18.10 19.33
N ALA A 203 -12.43 19.44 19.51
CA ALA A 203 -11.29 20.05 20.16
C ALA A 203 -11.16 19.65 21.65
N THR A 204 -12.28 19.52 22.36
CA THR A 204 -12.30 19.06 23.76
C THR A 204 -11.99 17.56 23.83
N LEU A 205 -12.62 16.74 22.98
CA LEU A 205 -12.34 15.30 22.89
C LEU A 205 -10.86 15.03 22.57
N ALA A 206 -10.24 15.81 21.70
CA ALA A 206 -8.83 15.69 21.37
C ALA A 206 -7.91 15.93 22.59
N LYS A 207 -8.29 16.83 23.51
CA LYS A 207 -7.54 17.04 24.75
C LYS A 207 -7.67 15.86 25.71
N VAL A 208 -8.90 15.35 25.89
CA VAL A 208 -9.17 14.22 26.78
C VAL A 208 -8.56 12.92 26.28
N LEU A 209 -8.66 12.67 24.97
CA LEU A 209 -8.17 11.45 24.34
C LEU A 209 -6.73 11.59 23.81
N ARG A 210 -5.97 12.58 24.27
CA ARG A 210 -4.61 12.85 23.82
C ARG A 210 -3.70 11.61 23.80
N PRO A 211 -3.70 10.71 24.81
CA PRO A 211 -2.86 9.51 24.77
C PRO A 211 -3.18 8.61 23.56
N LEU A 212 -4.46 8.40 23.25
CA LEU A 212 -4.89 7.60 22.10
C LEU A 212 -4.56 8.28 20.78
N ILE A 213 -4.71 9.60 20.73
CA ILE A 213 -4.38 10.39 19.52
C ILE A 213 -2.89 10.30 19.22
N VAL A 214 -2.02 10.40 20.23
CA VAL A 214 -0.56 10.27 20.06
C VAL A 214 -0.18 8.90 19.48
N ILE A 215 -0.84 7.83 19.91
CA ILE A 215 -0.62 6.50 19.33
C ILE A 215 -1.03 6.50 17.87
N GLY A 216 -2.19 7.10 17.53
CA GLY A 216 -2.65 7.21 16.14
C GLY A 216 -1.75 8.10 15.28
N GLU A 217 -1.33 9.27 15.78
CA GLU A 217 -0.39 10.20 15.10
C GLU A 217 0.94 9.52 14.78
N ASN A 218 1.42 8.65 15.66
CA ASN A 218 2.62 7.84 15.45
C ASN A 218 2.34 6.52 14.71
N LYS A 219 1.15 6.38 14.10
CA LYS A 219 0.76 5.18 13.33
C LYS A 219 0.98 3.88 14.10
N TYR A 220 0.56 3.88 15.36
CA TYR A 220 0.74 2.75 16.31
C TYR A 220 2.20 2.32 16.48
N TYR A 221 3.16 3.19 16.15
CA TYR A 221 4.60 2.91 16.10
C TYR A 221 5.01 1.78 15.14
N LEU A 222 4.11 1.32 14.27
CA LEU A 222 4.39 0.26 13.30
C LEU A 222 5.39 0.72 12.24
N ASP A 223 5.28 1.93 11.74
CA ASP A 223 6.25 2.50 10.78
C ASP A 223 7.63 2.60 11.43
N TRP A 224 7.70 3.05 12.69
CA TRP A 224 8.96 3.08 13.44
C TRP A 224 9.57 1.69 13.57
N PHE A 225 8.75 0.68 13.93
CA PHE A 225 9.22 -0.70 14.04
C PHE A 225 9.71 -1.23 12.68
N ASN A 226 8.95 -1.01 11.62
CA ASN A 226 9.33 -1.44 10.28
C ASN A 226 10.64 -0.81 9.81
N GLU A 227 10.83 0.51 10.03
CA GLU A 227 12.04 1.20 9.60
C GLU A 227 13.25 0.90 10.48
N LYS A 228 13.08 0.95 11.81
CA LYS A 228 14.19 0.85 12.76
C LYS A 228 14.58 -0.58 13.08
N VAL A 229 13.67 -1.53 12.99
CA VAL A 229 13.94 -2.93 13.30
C VAL A 229 14.06 -3.74 12.01
N LEU A 230 12.99 -3.85 11.22
CA LEU A 230 12.99 -4.74 10.05
C LEU A 230 13.89 -4.24 8.92
N ALA A 231 13.72 -3.01 8.49
CA ALA A 231 14.54 -2.44 7.41
C ALA A 231 16.00 -2.22 7.84
N ALA A 232 16.24 -1.85 9.10
CA ALA A 232 17.60 -1.76 9.63
C ALA A 232 18.28 -3.13 9.71
N GLY A 233 17.55 -4.17 10.12
CA GLY A 233 18.02 -5.55 10.12
C GLY A 233 18.36 -6.04 8.71
N ALA A 234 17.47 -5.80 7.75
CA ALA A 234 17.71 -6.13 6.33
C ALA A 234 18.96 -5.42 5.77
N ARG A 235 19.10 -4.12 6.06
CA ARG A 235 20.32 -3.36 5.69
C ARG A 235 21.59 -3.89 6.35
N LEU A 236 21.50 -4.33 7.60
CA LEU A 236 22.64 -4.94 8.31
C LEU A 236 23.05 -6.26 7.64
N LEU A 237 22.09 -7.14 7.37
CA LEU A 237 22.33 -8.39 6.64
C LEU A 237 22.93 -8.14 5.26
N GLY A 238 22.38 -7.20 4.50
CA GLY A 238 22.92 -6.80 3.20
C GLY A 238 24.37 -6.32 3.29
N ARG A 239 24.73 -5.54 4.32
CA ARG A 239 26.11 -5.11 4.54
C ARG A 239 27.03 -6.27 4.90
N ILE A 240 26.56 -7.24 5.67
CA ILE A 240 27.35 -8.43 6.01
C ILE A 240 27.61 -9.25 4.73
N PHE A 241 26.60 -9.55 3.96
CA PHE A 241 26.75 -10.29 2.71
C PHE A 241 27.66 -9.56 1.73
N TRP A 242 27.50 -8.26 1.57
CA TRP A 242 28.39 -7.48 0.73
C TRP A 242 29.84 -7.48 1.22
N LYS A 243 30.08 -7.11 2.49
CA LYS A 243 31.46 -6.99 3.00
C LYS A 243 32.17 -8.33 3.16
N VAL A 244 31.46 -9.34 3.69
CA VAL A 244 32.06 -10.65 3.95
C VAL A 244 31.94 -11.54 2.71
N GLY A 245 30.77 -11.64 2.11
CA GLY A 245 30.53 -12.49 0.95
C GLY A 245 31.26 -11.97 -0.29
N ASP A 246 30.85 -10.79 -0.76
CA ASP A 246 31.40 -10.29 -2.04
C ASP A 246 32.84 -9.79 -1.91
N VAL A 247 33.09 -8.84 -1.00
CA VAL A 247 34.40 -8.17 -0.93
C VAL A 247 35.49 -9.07 -0.34
N ALA A 248 35.22 -9.75 0.78
CA ALA A 248 36.28 -10.53 1.44
C ALA A 248 36.47 -11.92 0.80
N ILE A 249 35.38 -12.65 0.55
CA ILE A 249 35.47 -14.03 0.06
C ILE A 249 35.60 -14.04 -1.47
N ILE A 250 34.66 -13.47 -2.19
CA ILE A 250 34.66 -13.57 -3.66
C ILE A 250 35.80 -12.76 -4.23
N ASP A 251 35.83 -11.46 -4.02
CA ASP A 251 36.85 -10.59 -4.61
C ASP A 251 38.23 -10.79 -3.97
N GLY A 252 38.31 -10.83 -2.63
CA GLY A 252 39.55 -10.88 -1.90
C GLY A 252 40.24 -12.26 -1.97
N LEU A 253 39.51 -13.29 -1.56
CA LEU A 253 40.09 -14.64 -1.45
C LEU A 253 40.08 -15.38 -2.80
N ILE A 254 38.93 -15.44 -3.46
CA ILE A 254 38.80 -16.25 -4.68
C ILE A 254 39.45 -15.53 -5.88
N VAL A 255 38.99 -14.35 -6.24
CA VAL A 255 39.47 -13.65 -7.45
C VAL A 255 40.90 -13.15 -7.28
N ASN A 256 41.12 -12.25 -6.34
CA ASN A 256 42.48 -11.68 -6.12
C ASN A 256 43.45 -12.67 -5.50
N GLY A 257 42.96 -13.61 -4.69
CA GLY A 257 43.74 -14.68 -4.12
C GLY A 257 44.30 -15.63 -5.18
N SER A 258 43.45 -16.09 -6.10
CA SER A 258 43.90 -16.94 -7.21
C SER A 258 44.89 -16.21 -8.13
N ALA A 259 44.65 -14.94 -8.43
CA ALA A 259 45.62 -14.13 -9.21
C ALA A 259 46.96 -13.99 -8.51
N LYS A 260 46.97 -13.79 -7.18
CA LYS A 260 48.21 -13.76 -6.37
C LYS A 260 48.94 -15.10 -6.40
N VAL A 261 48.23 -16.21 -6.33
CA VAL A 261 48.81 -17.55 -6.39
C VAL A 261 49.47 -17.77 -7.76
N VAL A 262 48.79 -17.43 -8.84
CA VAL A 262 49.37 -17.50 -10.20
C VAL A 262 50.59 -16.60 -10.32
N GLY A 263 50.54 -15.38 -9.79
CA GLY A 263 51.67 -14.45 -9.76
C GLY A 263 52.85 -15.00 -8.98
N LEU A 264 52.60 -15.67 -7.84
CA LEU A 264 53.66 -16.31 -7.03
C LEU A 264 54.30 -17.50 -7.76
N ILE A 265 53.47 -18.35 -8.38
CA ILE A 265 53.97 -19.43 -9.24
C ILE A 265 54.82 -18.86 -10.40
N GLY A 266 54.35 -17.81 -11.06
CA GLY A 266 55.11 -17.13 -12.11
C GLY A 266 56.45 -16.56 -11.60
N SER A 267 56.46 -15.98 -10.41
CA SER A 267 57.71 -15.51 -9.77
C SER A 267 58.67 -16.62 -9.45
N LEU A 268 58.16 -17.74 -8.92
CA LEU A 268 59.01 -18.94 -8.69
C LEU A 268 59.56 -19.51 -9.98
N THR A 269 58.74 -19.60 -11.04
CA THR A 269 59.20 -20.07 -12.36
C THR A 269 60.28 -19.18 -12.93
N ARG A 270 60.23 -17.86 -12.72
CA ARG A 270 61.31 -16.94 -13.13
C ARG A 270 62.63 -17.22 -12.45
N LEU A 271 62.68 -17.73 -11.24
CA LEU A 271 63.93 -18.08 -10.57
C LEU A 271 64.68 -19.22 -11.29
N PHE A 272 63.96 -20.11 -11.96
CA PHE A 272 64.56 -21.17 -12.78
C PHE A 272 65.02 -20.72 -14.16
N GLN A 273 64.53 -19.55 -14.60
CA GLN A 273 64.87 -18.98 -15.90
C GLN A 273 66.13 -18.08 -15.77
N THR A 274 67.31 -18.66 -15.80
CA THR A 274 68.60 -17.94 -15.65
C THR A 274 68.95 -17.10 -16.86
N GLY A 275 68.31 -17.32 -18.02
CA GLY A 275 68.62 -16.64 -19.30
C GLY A 275 69.92 -17.13 -19.98
N TYR A 276 70.69 -18.02 -19.34
CA TYR A 276 71.91 -18.52 -19.91
C TYR A 276 71.73 -19.87 -20.61
N LEU A 277 72.03 -19.93 -21.90
CA LEU A 277 71.78 -21.09 -22.75
C LEU A 277 72.45 -22.38 -22.19
N TYR A 278 73.63 -22.26 -21.64
CA TYR A 278 74.36 -23.40 -21.10
C TYR A 278 73.72 -24.01 -19.86
N HIS A 279 72.97 -23.26 -19.06
CA HIS A 279 72.23 -23.83 -17.94
C HIS A 279 71.08 -24.70 -18.45
N TYR A 280 70.37 -24.29 -19.47
CA TYR A 280 69.31 -25.08 -20.07
C TYR A 280 69.85 -26.35 -20.74
N ALA A 281 71.01 -26.22 -21.45
CA ALA A 281 71.66 -27.35 -22.09
C ALA A 281 72.13 -28.40 -21.01
N LEU A 282 72.71 -27.93 -19.90
CA LEU A 282 73.10 -28.81 -18.80
C LEU A 282 71.88 -29.54 -18.20
N VAL A 283 70.77 -28.84 -17.89
CA VAL A 283 69.55 -29.45 -17.35
C VAL A 283 68.95 -30.47 -18.30
N MET A 284 68.96 -30.17 -19.62
CA MET A 284 68.49 -31.12 -20.64
C MET A 284 69.34 -32.37 -20.67
N ILE A 285 70.67 -32.24 -20.63
CA ILE A 285 71.60 -33.38 -20.60
C ILE A 285 71.37 -34.22 -19.34
N LEU A 286 71.27 -33.60 -18.19
CA LEU A 286 70.99 -34.30 -16.92
C LEU A 286 69.62 -34.98 -16.97
N GLY A 287 68.60 -34.34 -17.55
CA GLY A 287 67.28 -34.93 -17.70
C GLY A 287 67.26 -36.15 -18.63
N VAL A 288 67.98 -36.10 -19.73
CA VAL A 288 68.16 -37.26 -20.62
C VAL A 288 68.92 -38.37 -19.95
N LEU A 289 69.99 -38.08 -19.21
CA LEU A 289 70.75 -39.07 -18.47
C LEU A 289 69.86 -39.72 -17.37
N ALA A 290 69.09 -38.93 -16.62
CA ALA A 290 68.18 -39.47 -15.61
C ALA A 290 67.10 -40.35 -16.23
N PHE A 291 66.53 -39.93 -17.38
CA PHE A 291 65.53 -40.70 -18.09
C PHE A 291 66.10 -42.02 -18.67
N MET A 292 67.29 -41.99 -19.24
CA MET A 292 67.97 -43.19 -19.73
C MET A 292 68.31 -44.15 -18.56
N THR A 293 68.79 -43.62 -17.45
CA THR A 293 69.07 -44.41 -16.22
C THR A 293 67.78 -45.05 -15.73
N TRP A 294 66.70 -44.29 -15.63
CA TRP A 294 65.39 -44.82 -15.26
C TRP A 294 64.97 -45.97 -16.18
N PHE A 295 65.04 -45.74 -17.47
CA PHE A 295 64.63 -46.74 -18.50
C PHE A 295 65.48 -48.02 -18.44
N VAL A 296 66.81 -47.90 -18.26
CA VAL A 296 67.73 -49.05 -18.23
C VAL A 296 67.65 -49.82 -16.94
N PHE A 297 67.51 -49.13 -15.77
CA PHE A 297 67.61 -49.76 -14.46
C PHE A 297 66.24 -50.11 -13.82
N LEU A 298 65.16 -49.53 -14.22
CA LEU A 298 63.83 -49.77 -13.64
C LEU A 298 62.83 -50.55 -14.50
N GLN A 299 63.22 -50.84 -15.77
CA GLN A 299 62.46 -51.76 -16.61
C GLN A 299 63.02 -53.20 -16.62
N HIS A 300 64.03 -53.51 -15.78
CA HIS A 300 64.48 -54.87 -15.55
C HIS A 300 63.98 -55.42 -14.20
#